data_90664f61140eaf10181ecd03799b8b1e
#
_entry.id   90664f61140eaf10181ecd03799b8b1e
#
_cell.length_a   1.000
_cell.length_b   1.000
_cell.length_c   1.000
_cell.angle_alpha   90.00
_cell.angle_beta   90.00
_cell.angle_gamma   90.00
#
_symmetry.space_group_name_H-M   'P 1'
#
loop_
_entity.id
_entity.type
_entity.pdbx_description
1 polymer ?
#
loop_
_entity_poly.entity_id
_entity_poly.type
_entity_poly.pdbx_seq_one_letter_code
_entity_poly.pdbx_strand_id
1 'polypeptide(L)'
;KFYPFEEMGEALKGADLMIGGVSSFGVDWFSENVLPVIPETLPVLSITKGLVNLPDGTLISYPELYRRRLPNRHLSLNAVGGPCTAYELADLDPTTVCFCGDDMVLLRKLREMFRTDYYHISLSTDVMGLECAVALKNAYALGVTLAVGMAEKREGVEGKLHYNSQAALFGQGLKEMRRILKAVGVSDDNIIFG
;
A
#
# COMPACT_ATOMS: atom_id res chain seq x y z
N LYS A 1 9.36 15.91 17.28
CA LYS A 1 9.68 17.27 16.85
C LYS A 1 9.05 17.53 15.48
N PHE A 2 8.44 18.69 15.26
CA PHE A 2 7.86 19.08 13.99
C PHE A 2 8.81 20.05 13.30
N TYR A 3 8.96 19.89 11.99
CA TYR A 3 9.74 20.78 11.14
C TYR A 3 8.86 21.28 9.99
N PRO A 4 8.91 22.56 9.62
CA PRO A 4 8.35 23.02 8.37
C PRO A 4 9.12 22.42 7.19
N PHE A 5 8.51 22.45 6.00
CA PHE A 5 9.15 21.86 4.82
C PHE A 5 10.51 22.48 4.48
N GLU A 6 10.65 23.78 4.69
CA GLU A 6 11.90 24.55 4.45
C GLU A 6 13.06 24.05 5.33
N GLU A 7 12.75 23.43 6.47
CA GLU A 7 13.74 22.84 7.40
C GLU A 7 13.92 21.33 7.21
N MET A 8 13.45 20.76 6.09
CA MET A 8 13.55 19.31 5.84
C MET A 8 14.98 18.80 5.95
N GLY A 9 16.00 19.57 5.51
CA GLY A 9 17.41 19.21 5.66
C GLY A 9 17.83 18.99 7.11
N GLU A 10 17.28 19.74 8.06
CA GLU A 10 17.51 19.52 9.50
C GLU A 10 16.76 18.30 10.02
N ALA A 11 15.53 18.07 9.53
CA ALA A 11 14.72 16.91 9.90
C ALA A 11 15.35 15.58 9.48
N LEU A 12 16.07 15.58 8.36
CA LEU A 12 16.74 14.40 7.81
C LEU A 12 18.08 14.06 8.46
N LYS A 13 18.66 14.96 9.26
CA LYS A 13 19.93 14.70 9.95
C LYS A 13 19.80 13.54 10.93
N GLY A 14 20.56 12.47 10.66
CA GLY A 14 20.57 11.27 11.49
C GLY A 14 19.32 10.39 11.34
N ALA A 15 18.50 10.62 10.32
CA ALA A 15 17.38 9.75 10.01
C ALA A 15 17.86 8.45 9.33
N ASP A 16 17.33 7.32 9.78
CA ASP A 16 17.60 5.99 9.22
C ASP A 16 16.56 5.56 8.19
N LEU A 17 15.41 6.22 8.16
CA LEU A 17 14.28 5.92 7.29
C LEU A 17 13.43 7.17 7.09
N MET A 18 12.92 7.34 5.89
CA MET A 18 11.87 8.30 5.57
C MET A 18 10.54 7.58 5.32
N ILE A 19 9.49 7.96 6.04
CA ILE A 19 8.13 7.49 5.76
C ILE A 19 7.42 8.52 4.89
N GLY A 20 7.07 8.13 3.65
CA GLY A 20 6.31 8.95 2.72
C GLY A 20 4.81 8.82 2.99
N GLY A 21 4.25 9.73 3.79
CA GLY A 21 2.84 9.71 4.22
C GLY A 21 1.96 10.75 3.52
N VAL A 22 2.21 11.06 2.25
CA VAL A 22 1.38 11.98 1.47
C VAL A 22 0.11 11.28 0.96
N SER A 23 -0.96 12.06 0.73
CA SER A 23 -2.14 11.53 0.03
C SER A 23 -1.84 11.27 -1.45
N SER A 24 -2.71 10.53 -2.16
CA SER A 24 -2.58 10.32 -3.61
C SER A 24 -2.55 11.63 -4.40
N PHE A 25 -3.16 12.69 -3.91
CA PHE A 25 -3.09 14.04 -4.50
C PHE A 25 -1.74 14.73 -4.27
N GLY A 26 -0.97 14.31 -3.28
CA GLY A 26 0.35 14.85 -2.95
C GLY A 26 1.52 14.12 -3.64
N VAL A 27 1.25 13.09 -4.44
CA VAL A 27 2.28 12.26 -5.08
C VAL A 27 3.17 13.08 -6.04
N ASP A 28 2.56 13.94 -6.83
CA ASP A 28 3.30 14.80 -7.77
C ASP A 28 4.21 15.76 -7.00
N TRP A 29 3.65 16.47 -6.03
CA TRP A 29 4.41 17.36 -5.17
C TRP A 29 5.56 16.66 -4.46
N PHE A 30 5.32 15.46 -3.91
CA PHE A 30 6.34 14.66 -3.22
C PHE A 30 7.50 14.28 -4.13
N SER A 31 7.20 13.86 -5.37
CA SER A 31 8.21 13.51 -6.35
C SER A 31 9.02 14.70 -6.88
N GLU A 32 8.43 15.89 -6.88
CA GLU A 32 9.06 17.11 -7.41
C GLU A 32 9.84 17.88 -6.35
N ASN A 33 9.40 17.84 -5.09
CA ASN A 33 9.96 18.68 -4.04
C ASN A 33 10.72 17.93 -2.95
N VAL A 34 10.37 16.68 -2.68
CA VAL A 34 10.95 15.89 -1.59
C VAL A 34 12.02 14.91 -2.10
N LEU A 35 11.63 14.02 -3.01
CA LEU A 35 12.54 12.96 -3.48
C LEU A 35 13.82 13.47 -4.16
N PRO A 36 13.86 14.63 -4.85
CA PRO A 36 15.10 15.13 -5.45
C PRO A 36 16.18 15.55 -4.43
N VAL A 37 15.79 15.85 -3.20
CA VAL A 37 16.68 16.45 -2.21
C VAL A 37 17.05 15.52 -1.05
N ILE A 38 16.38 14.37 -0.90
CA ILE A 38 16.74 13.41 0.15
C ILE A 38 18.04 12.67 -0.19
N PRO A 39 18.83 12.23 0.80
CA PRO A 39 20.01 11.41 0.56
C PRO A 39 19.63 10.07 -0.10
N GLU A 40 20.41 9.61 -1.09
CA GLU A 40 20.19 8.32 -1.74
C GLU A 40 20.39 7.11 -0.81
N THR A 41 21.16 7.32 0.26
CA THR A 41 21.37 6.31 1.31
C THR A 41 20.20 6.16 2.26
N LEU A 42 19.23 7.10 2.23
CA LEU A 42 18.06 7.08 3.08
C LEU A 42 16.93 6.30 2.40
N PRO A 43 16.54 5.13 2.91
CA PRO A 43 15.42 4.40 2.35
C PRO A 43 14.11 5.16 2.55
N VAL A 44 13.21 5.06 1.57
CA VAL A 44 11.86 5.61 1.61
C VAL A 44 10.86 4.45 1.75
N LEU A 45 9.97 4.53 2.73
CA LEU A 45 8.84 3.63 2.89
C LEU A 45 7.55 4.42 2.66
N SER A 46 6.92 4.23 1.51
CA SER A 46 5.66 4.89 1.16
C SER A 46 4.47 4.16 1.79
N ILE A 47 3.58 4.91 2.43
CA ILE A 47 2.28 4.42 2.88
C ILE A 47 1.12 4.90 1.97
N THR A 48 1.44 5.65 0.92
CA THR A 48 0.48 6.14 -0.08
C THR A 48 0.04 4.99 -0.97
N LYS A 49 -1.26 4.81 -1.11
CA LYS A 49 -1.86 3.71 -1.90
C LYS A 49 -2.43 4.24 -3.21
N GLY A 50 -2.24 3.50 -4.28
CA GLY A 50 -2.82 3.80 -5.59
C GLY A 50 -1.94 3.38 -6.76
N LEU A 51 -2.50 3.55 -7.96
CA LEU A 51 -1.85 3.29 -9.23
C LEU A 51 -1.97 4.51 -10.12
N VAL A 52 -1.05 4.65 -11.04
CA VAL A 52 -1.06 5.68 -12.08
C VAL A 52 -1.38 5.01 -13.41
N ASN A 53 -2.38 5.56 -14.12
CA ASN A 53 -2.66 5.19 -15.49
C ASN A 53 -1.92 6.14 -16.43
N LEU A 54 -0.98 5.60 -17.19
CA LEU A 54 -0.25 6.37 -18.19
C LEU A 54 -1.11 6.61 -19.44
N PRO A 55 -0.77 7.61 -20.29
CA PRO A 55 -1.54 7.92 -21.51
C PRO A 55 -1.69 6.75 -22.49
N ASP A 56 -0.78 5.80 -22.47
CA ASP A 56 -0.83 4.57 -23.28
C ASP A 56 -1.69 3.45 -22.67
N GLY A 57 -2.32 3.70 -21.53
CA GLY A 57 -3.11 2.73 -20.77
C GLY A 57 -2.31 1.82 -19.83
N THR A 58 -1.00 1.98 -19.76
CA THR A 58 -0.16 1.21 -18.83
C THR A 58 -0.40 1.64 -17.39
N LEU A 59 -0.65 0.68 -16.50
CA LEU A 59 -0.72 0.92 -15.06
C LEU A 59 0.66 0.77 -14.42
N ILE A 60 1.04 1.74 -13.60
CA ILE A 60 2.28 1.69 -12.82
C ILE A 60 2.03 2.03 -11.35
N SER A 61 2.88 1.52 -10.46
CA SER A 61 2.88 1.86 -9.03
C SER A 61 3.52 3.23 -8.77
N TYR A 62 3.29 3.81 -7.59
CA TYR A 62 3.97 5.06 -7.20
C TYR A 62 5.50 4.91 -7.12
N PRO A 63 6.08 3.84 -6.54
CA PRO A 63 7.53 3.65 -6.62
C PRO A 63 8.08 3.67 -8.05
N GLU A 64 7.39 3.05 -9.00
CA GLU A 64 7.78 3.08 -10.40
C GLU A 64 7.64 4.47 -11.03
N LEU A 65 6.57 5.21 -10.71
CA LEU A 65 6.40 6.60 -11.13
C LEU A 65 7.59 7.46 -10.66
N TYR A 66 7.99 7.31 -9.40
CA TYR A 66 9.11 8.06 -8.83
C TYR A 66 10.43 7.72 -9.54
N ARG A 67 10.70 6.45 -9.85
CA ARG A 67 11.88 6.04 -10.62
C ARG A 67 11.90 6.68 -12.00
N ARG A 68 10.78 6.70 -12.70
CA ARG A 68 10.67 7.31 -14.03
C ARG A 68 10.88 8.83 -14.02
N ARG A 69 10.43 9.50 -12.97
CA ARG A 69 10.62 10.96 -12.81
C ARG A 69 12.05 11.34 -12.41
N LEU A 70 12.73 10.45 -11.72
CA LEU A 70 14.07 10.68 -11.18
C LEU A 70 15.08 9.62 -11.68
N PRO A 71 15.28 9.49 -13.01
CA PRO A 71 16.06 8.40 -13.57
C PRO A 71 17.54 8.43 -13.20
N ASN A 72 18.04 9.58 -12.77
CA ASN A 72 19.42 9.78 -12.34
C ASN A 72 19.62 9.64 -10.82
N ARG A 73 18.58 9.22 -10.10
CA ARG A 73 18.61 9.02 -8.64
C ARG A 73 18.44 7.55 -8.31
N HIS A 74 19.31 7.03 -7.44
CA HIS A 74 19.28 5.62 -7.00
C HIS A 74 18.63 5.49 -5.62
N LEU A 75 17.37 5.97 -5.53
CA LEU A 75 16.61 5.93 -4.29
C LEU A 75 16.10 4.52 -4.00
N SER A 76 16.21 4.08 -2.76
CA SER A 76 15.56 2.86 -2.28
C SER A 76 14.10 3.16 -1.96
N LEU A 77 13.21 2.85 -2.92
CA LEU A 77 11.78 3.11 -2.84
C LEU A 77 11.04 1.84 -2.45
N ASN A 78 10.43 1.85 -1.28
CA ASN A 78 9.67 0.75 -0.72
C ASN A 78 8.24 1.21 -0.42
N ALA A 79 7.30 0.27 -0.31
CA ALA A 79 5.91 0.59 -0.01
C ALA A 79 5.29 -0.37 1.01
N VAL A 80 4.19 0.05 1.62
CA VAL A 80 3.39 -0.73 2.55
C VAL A 80 2.02 -0.99 1.96
N GLY A 81 1.65 -2.25 1.84
CA GLY A 81 0.31 -2.69 1.47
C GLY A 81 -0.39 -3.43 2.59
N GLY A 82 -1.71 -3.45 2.57
CA GLY A 82 -2.52 -4.20 3.52
C GLY A 82 -3.57 -3.36 4.24
N PRO A 83 -4.47 -4.01 4.98
CA PRO A 83 -5.46 -3.34 5.81
C PRO A 83 -4.79 -2.80 7.08
N CYS A 84 -4.83 -1.49 7.26
CA CYS A 84 -4.35 -0.85 8.47
C CYS A 84 -5.02 0.52 8.59
N THR A 85 -5.85 0.67 9.59
CA THR A 85 -6.42 1.97 9.99
C THR A 85 -5.66 2.51 11.19
N ALA A 86 -5.49 3.82 11.27
CA ALA A 86 -4.65 4.42 12.30
C ALA A 86 -5.22 4.23 13.70
N TYR A 87 -6.55 4.26 13.86
CA TYR A 87 -7.20 4.09 15.17
C TYR A 87 -7.10 2.64 15.65
N GLU A 88 -7.32 1.64 14.79
CA GLU A 88 -7.17 0.22 15.15
C GLU A 88 -5.72 -0.11 15.53
N LEU A 89 -4.75 0.44 14.80
CA LEU A 89 -3.34 0.28 15.14
C LEU A 89 -3.00 0.95 16.50
N ALA A 90 -3.60 2.11 16.80
CA ALA A 90 -3.43 2.80 18.08
C ALA A 90 -4.08 2.04 19.24
N ASP A 91 -5.16 1.31 18.97
CA ASP A 91 -5.85 0.43 19.93
C ASP A 91 -5.17 -0.95 20.07
N LEU A 92 -4.03 -1.14 19.39
CA LEU A 92 -3.21 -2.37 19.41
C LEU A 92 -3.92 -3.58 18.80
N ASP A 93 -4.87 -3.37 17.88
CA ASP A 93 -5.56 -4.45 17.20
C ASP A 93 -4.60 -5.24 16.28
N PRO A 94 -4.70 -6.58 16.28
CA PRO A 94 -3.87 -7.40 15.41
C PRO A 94 -3.98 -7.00 13.95
N THR A 95 -2.92 -6.46 13.40
CA THR A 95 -2.84 -5.91 12.06
C THR A 95 -1.77 -6.64 11.24
N THR A 96 -2.10 -7.03 10.02
CA THR A 96 -1.15 -7.65 9.10
C THR A 96 -0.99 -6.78 7.84
N VAL A 97 0.26 -6.45 7.52
CA VAL A 97 0.63 -5.70 6.31
C VAL A 97 1.76 -6.41 5.56
N CYS A 98 2.02 -5.96 4.35
CA CYS A 98 3.16 -6.40 3.56
C CYS A 98 4.05 -5.20 3.24
N PHE A 99 5.35 -5.30 3.50
CA PHE A 99 6.33 -4.35 3.00
C PHE A 99 6.89 -4.89 1.68
N CYS A 100 6.95 -4.03 0.66
CA CYS A 100 7.51 -4.39 -0.62
C CYS A 100 8.58 -3.41 -1.09
N GLY A 101 9.53 -3.92 -1.87
CA GLY A 101 10.66 -3.18 -2.42
C GLY A 101 11.63 -4.13 -3.11
N ASP A 102 12.66 -3.60 -3.77
CA ASP A 102 13.57 -4.41 -4.57
C ASP A 102 14.63 -5.15 -3.72
N ASP A 103 14.93 -4.65 -2.52
CA ASP A 103 15.98 -5.21 -1.64
C ASP A 103 15.38 -5.95 -0.44
N MET A 104 15.38 -7.28 -0.52
CA MET A 104 14.90 -8.15 0.55
C MET A 104 15.72 -8.01 1.86
N VAL A 105 17.00 -7.63 1.79
CA VAL A 105 17.83 -7.43 3.00
C VAL A 105 17.35 -6.19 3.74
N LEU A 106 17.09 -5.10 3.02
CA LEU A 106 16.51 -3.89 3.58
C LEU A 106 15.09 -4.15 4.13
N LEU A 107 14.24 -4.85 3.38
CA LEU A 107 12.88 -5.17 3.83
C LEU A 107 12.88 -5.96 5.16
N ARG A 108 13.82 -6.89 5.35
CA ARG A 108 14.00 -7.60 6.63
C ARG A 108 14.39 -6.64 7.76
N LYS A 109 15.29 -5.68 7.51
CA LYS A 109 15.65 -4.66 8.50
C LYS A 109 14.44 -3.80 8.87
N LEU A 110 13.68 -3.34 7.87
CA LEU A 110 12.47 -2.55 8.10
C LEU A 110 11.43 -3.35 8.90
N ARG A 111 11.22 -4.62 8.57
CA ARG A 111 10.34 -5.49 9.37
C ARG A 111 10.77 -5.56 10.83
N GLU A 112 12.06 -5.78 11.10
CA GLU A 112 12.57 -5.85 12.49
C GLU A 112 12.42 -4.51 13.24
N MET A 113 12.44 -3.38 12.54
CA MET A 113 12.23 -2.05 13.13
C MET A 113 10.77 -1.80 13.54
N PHE A 114 9.82 -2.36 12.79
CA PHE A 114 8.39 -2.02 12.93
C PHE A 114 7.53 -3.13 13.53
N ARG A 115 7.94 -4.40 13.47
CA ARG A 115 7.11 -5.50 13.97
C ARG A 115 6.88 -5.39 15.50
N THR A 116 5.67 -5.70 15.90
CA THR A 116 5.27 -5.84 17.30
C THR A 116 4.44 -7.11 17.47
N ASP A 117 3.93 -7.37 18.68
CA ASP A 117 3.06 -8.51 18.97
C ASP A 117 1.68 -8.37 18.28
N TYR A 118 1.31 -7.16 17.85
CA TYR A 118 0.05 -6.85 17.16
C TYR A 118 0.25 -6.32 15.71
N TYR A 119 1.47 -5.98 15.30
CA TYR A 119 1.76 -5.50 13.95
C TYR A 119 2.65 -6.50 13.21
N HIS A 120 2.00 -7.35 12.40
CA HIS A 120 2.64 -8.42 11.66
C HIS A 120 3.00 -7.97 10.25
N ILE A 121 4.23 -8.25 9.80
CA ILE A 121 4.75 -7.75 8.54
C ILE A 121 5.25 -8.91 7.70
N SER A 122 4.60 -9.17 6.56
CA SER A 122 5.09 -9.99 5.47
C SER A 122 5.99 -9.17 4.53
N LEU A 123 6.78 -9.82 3.71
CA LEU A 123 7.72 -9.18 2.79
C LEU A 123 7.52 -9.69 1.37
N SER A 124 7.60 -8.77 0.38
CA SER A 124 7.52 -9.13 -1.03
C SER A 124 8.48 -8.28 -1.86
N THR A 125 9.06 -8.86 -2.90
CA THR A 125 9.78 -8.09 -3.93
C THR A 125 8.90 -7.74 -5.13
N ASP A 126 7.65 -8.17 -5.12
CA ASP A 126 6.67 -7.82 -6.14
C ASP A 126 5.92 -6.53 -5.79
N VAL A 127 6.59 -5.40 -6.05
CA VAL A 127 6.03 -4.08 -5.77
C VAL A 127 4.76 -3.83 -6.58
N MET A 128 4.76 -4.18 -7.87
CA MET A 128 3.61 -3.95 -8.74
C MET A 128 2.41 -4.79 -8.34
N GLY A 129 2.62 -6.07 -8.03
CA GLY A 129 1.55 -6.96 -7.58
C GLY A 129 0.91 -6.51 -6.29
N LEU A 130 1.73 -6.13 -5.29
CA LEU A 130 1.22 -5.65 -4.01
C LEU A 130 0.44 -4.33 -4.18
N GLU A 131 1.02 -3.34 -4.85
CA GLU A 131 0.38 -2.03 -5.06
C GLU A 131 -0.94 -2.16 -5.85
N CYS A 132 -0.98 -3.02 -6.87
CA CYS A 132 -2.19 -3.32 -7.62
C CYS A 132 -3.28 -3.97 -6.73
N ALA A 133 -2.92 -4.98 -5.94
CA ALA A 133 -3.84 -5.65 -5.04
C ALA A 133 -4.42 -4.67 -4.00
N VAL A 134 -3.58 -3.81 -3.43
CA VAL A 134 -3.99 -2.80 -2.44
C VAL A 134 -4.91 -1.74 -3.06
N ALA A 135 -4.63 -1.29 -4.29
CA ALA A 135 -5.49 -0.34 -5.00
C ALA A 135 -6.88 -0.91 -5.29
N LEU A 136 -6.97 -2.19 -5.66
CA LEU A 136 -8.22 -2.89 -5.96
C LEU A 136 -9.04 -3.23 -4.72
N LYS A 137 -8.39 -3.44 -3.56
CA LYS A 137 -9.03 -3.89 -2.32
C LYS A 137 -10.29 -3.09 -1.98
N ASN A 138 -10.23 -1.78 -2.04
CA ASN A 138 -11.34 -0.92 -1.63
C ASN A 138 -12.54 -1.03 -2.58
N ALA A 139 -12.33 -1.25 -3.87
CA ALA A 139 -13.41 -1.46 -4.84
C ALA A 139 -14.19 -2.75 -4.53
N TYR A 140 -13.47 -3.83 -4.24
CA TYR A 140 -14.12 -5.11 -3.88
C TYR A 140 -14.74 -5.08 -2.49
N ALA A 141 -14.11 -4.41 -1.52
CA ALA A 141 -14.69 -4.20 -0.19
C ALA A 141 -16.03 -3.44 -0.30
N LEU A 142 -16.11 -2.43 -1.16
CA LEU A 142 -17.36 -1.70 -1.42
C LEU A 142 -18.47 -2.66 -1.92
N GLY A 143 -18.15 -3.58 -2.83
CA GLY A 143 -19.11 -4.58 -3.31
C GLY A 143 -19.63 -5.48 -2.20
N VAL A 144 -18.75 -5.95 -1.31
CA VAL A 144 -19.12 -6.79 -0.16
C VAL A 144 -19.99 -6.01 0.84
N THR A 145 -19.58 -4.78 1.20
CA THR A 145 -20.32 -3.94 2.14
C THR A 145 -21.66 -3.47 1.58
N LEU A 146 -21.79 -3.31 0.27
CA LEU A 146 -23.07 -3.02 -0.38
C LEU A 146 -24.07 -4.15 -0.15
N ALA A 147 -23.64 -5.42 -0.20
CA ALA A 147 -24.52 -6.56 0.10
C ALA A 147 -25.00 -6.54 1.55
N VAL A 148 -24.16 -6.10 2.50
CA VAL A 148 -24.56 -5.89 3.90
C VAL A 148 -25.63 -4.80 4.00
N GLY A 149 -25.35 -3.61 3.45
CA GLY A 149 -26.30 -2.49 3.51
C GLY A 149 -27.64 -2.77 2.81
N MET A 150 -27.63 -3.58 1.72
CA MET A 150 -28.89 -4.02 1.09
C MET A 150 -29.69 -4.98 1.99
N ALA A 151 -29.02 -5.85 2.72
CA ALA A 151 -29.67 -6.75 3.68
C ALA A 151 -30.26 -5.96 4.87
N GLU A 152 -29.50 -5.04 5.44
CA GLU A 152 -29.95 -4.15 6.51
C GLU A 152 -31.14 -3.29 6.09
N LYS A 153 -31.12 -2.74 4.87
CA LYS A 153 -32.25 -1.97 4.33
C LYS A 153 -33.54 -2.80 4.22
N ARG A 154 -33.41 -4.12 3.94
CA ARG A 154 -34.53 -5.01 3.77
C ARG A 154 -35.07 -5.52 5.10
N GLU A 155 -34.21 -5.83 6.05
CA GLU A 155 -34.56 -6.57 7.28
C GLU A 155 -34.33 -5.76 8.57
N GLY A 156 -33.81 -4.54 8.47
CA GLY A 156 -33.37 -3.73 9.61
C GLY A 156 -31.96 -4.06 10.07
N VAL A 157 -31.36 -3.16 10.83
CA VAL A 157 -29.95 -3.27 11.33
C VAL A 157 -29.76 -4.48 12.25
N GLU A 158 -30.82 -4.85 12.99
CA GLU A 158 -30.84 -6.04 13.88
C GLU A 158 -31.35 -7.31 13.18
N GLY A 159 -31.53 -7.22 11.85
CA GLY A 159 -31.99 -8.35 11.03
C GLY A 159 -30.96 -9.47 10.89
N LYS A 160 -31.36 -10.57 10.24
CA LYS A 160 -30.44 -11.69 10.01
C LYS A 160 -29.26 -11.29 9.11
N LEU A 161 -28.06 -11.65 9.53
CA LEU A 161 -26.86 -11.49 8.71
C LEU A 161 -26.86 -12.48 7.54
N HIS A 162 -26.60 -11.98 6.32
CA HIS A 162 -26.60 -12.75 5.09
C HIS A 162 -25.16 -13.03 4.62
N TYR A 163 -24.50 -14.00 5.26
CA TYR A 163 -23.10 -14.32 4.97
C TYR A 163 -22.85 -14.91 3.58
N ASN A 164 -23.83 -15.64 3.01
CA ASN A 164 -23.66 -16.31 1.71
C ASN A 164 -23.38 -15.31 0.57
N SER A 165 -24.10 -14.19 0.51
CA SER A 165 -23.87 -13.16 -0.50
C SER A 165 -22.53 -12.45 -0.30
N GLN A 166 -22.17 -12.18 0.94
CA GLN A 166 -20.87 -11.58 1.29
C GLN A 166 -19.71 -12.50 0.87
N ALA A 167 -19.79 -13.79 1.24
CA ALA A 167 -18.78 -14.78 0.89
C ALA A 167 -18.66 -14.99 -0.63
N ALA A 168 -19.80 -15.01 -1.34
CA ALA A 168 -19.81 -15.12 -2.80
C ALA A 168 -19.14 -13.92 -3.48
N LEU A 169 -19.46 -12.70 -3.05
CA LEU A 169 -18.83 -11.47 -3.58
C LEU A 169 -17.35 -11.39 -3.23
N PHE A 170 -16.97 -11.75 -2.01
CA PHE A 170 -15.55 -11.82 -1.62
C PHE A 170 -14.79 -12.83 -2.48
N GLY A 171 -15.30 -14.05 -2.62
CA GLY A 171 -14.68 -15.07 -3.45
C GLY A 171 -14.61 -14.69 -4.94
N GLN A 172 -15.64 -14.02 -5.46
CA GLN A 172 -15.61 -13.49 -6.84
C GLN A 172 -14.60 -12.37 -6.97
N GLY A 173 -14.53 -11.45 -6.00
CA GLY A 173 -13.54 -10.38 -5.97
C GLY A 173 -12.11 -10.91 -6.02
N LEU A 174 -11.77 -11.93 -5.23
CA LEU A 174 -10.44 -12.56 -5.27
C LEU A 174 -10.12 -13.15 -6.65
N LYS A 175 -11.11 -13.81 -7.32
CA LYS A 175 -10.90 -14.33 -8.68
C LYS A 175 -10.64 -13.24 -9.69
N GLU A 176 -11.34 -12.11 -9.58
CA GLU A 176 -11.16 -10.96 -10.48
C GLU A 176 -9.84 -10.26 -10.23
N MET A 177 -9.47 -10.01 -8.97
CA MET A 177 -8.17 -9.47 -8.60
C MET A 177 -7.04 -10.33 -9.17
N ARG A 178 -7.12 -11.65 -9.02
CA ARG A 178 -6.14 -12.58 -9.61
C ARG A 178 -6.02 -12.41 -11.13
N ARG A 179 -7.14 -12.26 -11.86
CA ARG A 179 -7.13 -12.04 -13.32
C ARG A 179 -6.44 -10.74 -13.69
N ILE A 180 -6.73 -9.66 -12.94
CA ILE A 180 -6.12 -8.35 -13.17
C ILE A 180 -4.62 -8.42 -12.87
N LEU A 181 -4.21 -9.00 -11.74
CA LEU A 181 -2.80 -9.16 -11.38
C LEU A 181 -2.01 -9.94 -12.43
N LYS A 182 -2.58 -11.03 -12.97
CA LYS A 182 -1.99 -11.77 -14.09
C LYS A 182 -1.86 -10.93 -15.35
N ALA A 183 -2.85 -10.10 -15.66
CA ALA A 183 -2.81 -9.23 -16.83
C ALA A 183 -1.73 -8.14 -16.73
N VAL A 184 -1.37 -7.72 -15.52
CA VAL A 184 -0.25 -6.80 -15.29
C VAL A 184 1.10 -7.49 -15.04
N GLY A 185 1.17 -8.81 -15.25
CA GLY A 185 2.42 -9.57 -15.25
C GLY A 185 2.89 -10.11 -13.90
N VAL A 186 2.01 -10.12 -12.89
CA VAL A 186 2.30 -10.68 -11.55
C VAL A 186 2.34 -12.21 -11.61
N SER A 187 3.31 -12.83 -10.94
CA SER A 187 3.43 -14.30 -10.85
C SER A 187 2.33 -14.91 -9.96
N ASP A 188 1.97 -16.17 -10.23
CA ASP A 188 0.95 -16.88 -9.45
C ASP A 188 1.34 -17.04 -7.96
N ASP A 189 2.61 -17.21 -7.65
CA ASP A 189 3.11 -17.40 -6.28
C ASP A 189 2.84 -16.14 -5.43
N ASN A 190 3.03 -14.95 -5.99
CA ASN A 190 2.79 -13.69 -5.29
C ASN A 190 1.29 -13.37 -5.14
N ILE A 191 0.44 -13.85 -6.04
CA ILE A 191 -1.01 -13.64 -5.99
C ILE A 191 -1.67 -14.38 -4.82
N ILE A 192 -1.08 -15.49 -4.38
CA ILE A 192 -1.67 -16.35 -3.33
C ILE A 192 -1.18 -15.96 -1.94
N PHE A 193 0.06 -15.46 -1.82
CA PHE A 193 0.75 -15.24 -0.55
C PHE A 193 1.16 -13.77 -0.30
N GLY A 194 0.84 -12.86 -1.23
CA GLY A 194 1.13 -11.42 -1.08
C GLY A 194 0.08 -10.64 -0.31
#